data_6185de2b1bb7b8cf750f41011e9e164a
#
_entry.id   6185de2b1bb7b8cf750f41011e9e164a
#
_cell.length_a   1.000
_cell.length_b   1.000
_cell.length_c   1.000
_cell.angle_alpha   90.00
_cell.angle_beta   90.00
_cell.angle_gamma   90.00
#
_symmetry.space_group_name_H-M   'P 1'
#
loop_
_entity.id
_entity.type
_entity.pdbx_description
1 polymer ?
#
loop_
_entity_poly.entity_id
_entity_poly.type
_entity_poly.pdbx_seq_one_letter_code
_entity_poly.pdbx_strand_id
1 'polypeptide(L)' 'MKFVLKETRETCTIVEEYTDLFGNKLVKIRTESGQTMDVAKDELVYFLQD' A
#
# COMPACT_ATOMS: atom_id res chain seq x y z
N MET A 1 11.72 -6.35 -0.63
CA MET A 1 10.58 -5.93 -1.46
C MET A 1 10.05 -4.61 -0.94
N LYS A 2 9.87 -3.66 -1.82
CA LYS A 2 9.36 -2.33 -1.45
C LYS A 2 8.09 -2.02 -2.18
N PHE A 3 7.24 -1.23 -1.52
CA PHE A 3 6.02 -0.74 -2.13
C PHE A 3 6.04 0.78 -2.16
N VAL A 4 5.50 1.33 -3.23
CA VAL A 4 5.45 2.77 -3.44
C VAL A 4 4.04 3.13 -3.86
N LEU A 5 3.51 4.20 -3.27
CA LEU A 5 2.22 4.73 -3.69
C LEU A 5 2.39 5.42 -5.04
N LYS A 6 1.53 5.09 -6.00
CA LYS A 6 1.60 5.69 -7.32
C LYS A 6 1.41 7.20 -7.28
N GLU A 7 0.52 7.64 -6.42
CA GLU A 7 0.11 9.03 -6.39
C GLU A 7 1.18 9.95 -5.83
N THR A 8 1.78 9.57 -4.72
CA THR A 8 2.74 10.41 -4.02
C THR A 8 4.17 9.96 -4.18
N ARG A 9 4.34 8.74 -4.67
CA ARG A 9 5.64 8.08 -4.80
C ARG A 9 6.35 7.87 -3.48
N GLU A 10 5.59 7.90 -2.40
CA GLU A 10 6.15 7.60 -1.09
C GLU A 10 6.36 6.10 -0.92
N THR A 11 7.47 5.75 -0.32
CA THR A 11 7.73 4.36 0.06
C THR A 11 6.82 4.00 1.24
N CYS A 12 6.28 2.81 1.21
CA CYS A 12 5.39 2.36 2.28
C CYS A 12 5.58 0.89 2.57
N THR A 13 5.04 0.48 3.70
CA THR A 13 5.05 -0.91 4.16
C THR A 13 3.62 -1.39 4.27
N ILE A 14 3.36 -2.62 3.84
CA ILE A 14 2.05 -3.20 3.99
C ILE A 14 1.87 -3.68 5.42
N VAL A 15 0.82 -3.20 6.07
CA VAL A 15 0.46 -3.61 7.42
C VAL A 15 -0.53 -4.75 7.37
N GLU A 16 -1.52 -4.65 6.49
CA GLU A 16 -2.59 -5.63 6.41
C GLU A 16 -3.24 -5.59 5.04
N GLU A 17 -3.72 -6.74 4.57
CA GLU A 17 -4.50 -6.82 3.34
C GLU A 17 -5.88 -7.34 3.69
N TYR A 18 -6.90 -6.79 3.06
CA TYR A 18 -8.27 -7.22 3.31
C TYR A 18 -9.15 -6.93 2.10
N THR A 19 -10.36 -7.51 2.13
CA THR A 19 -11.34 -7.30 1.07
C THR A 19 -12.56 -6.62 1.67
N ASP A 20 -13.09 -5.60 1.02
CA ASP A 20 -14.25 -4.90 1.53
C ASP A 20 -15.53 -5.67 1.19
N LEU A 21 -16.68 -5.09 1.56
CA LEU A 21 -17.97 -5.73 1.37
C LEU A 21 -18.34 -5.88 -0.11
N PHE A 22 -17.71 -5.11 -0.97
CA PHE A 22 -17.99 -5.14 -2.40
C PHE A 22 -17.01 -6.00 -3.18
N GLY A 23 -16.12 -6.69 -2.47
CA GLY A 23 -15.14 -7.54 -3.12
C GLY A 23 -13.88 -6.84 -3.60
N ASN A 24 -13.70 -5.58 -3.25
CA ASN A 24 -12.50 -4.83 -3.62
C ASN A 24 -11.35 -5.17 -2.68
N LYS A 25 -10.19 -5.39 -3.24
CA LYS A 25 -8.99 -5.67 -2.44
C LYS A 25 -8.36 -4.37 -1.99
N LEU A 26 -8.23 -4.23 -0.68
CA LEU A 26 -7.66 -3.04 -0.06
C LEU A 26 -6.45 -3.42 0.76
N VAL A 27 -5.57 -2.46 0.96
CA VAL A 27 -4.34 -2.68 1.71
C VAL A 27 -4.18 -1.54 2.70
N LYS A 28 -3.93 -1.89 3.95
CA LYS A 28 -3.54 -0.91 4.94
C LYS A 28 -2.03 -0.78 4.89
N ILE A 29 -1.56 0.44 4.71
CA ILE A 29 -0.13 0.69 4.57
C ILE A 29 0.32 1.74 5.58
N ARG A 30 1.63 1.73 5.83
CA ARG A 30 2.27 2.78 6.63
C ARG A 30 3.32 3.43 5.76
N THR A 31 3.26 4.75 5.65
CA THR A 31 4.23 5.51 4.86
C THR A 31 5.50 5.77 5.66
N GLU A 32 6.52 6.28 4.99
CA GLU A 32 7.78 6.63 5.65
C GLU A 32 7.59 7.71 6.71
N SER A 33 6.62 8.57 6.51
CA SER A 33 6.33 9.62 7.48
C SER A 33 5.59 9.11 8.71
N GLY A 34 5.20 7.84 8.72
CA GLY A 34 4.52 7.23 9.84
C GLY A 34 3.02 7.24 9.76
N GLN A 35 2.46 7.73 8.67
CA GLN A 35 1.01 7.75 8.49
C GLN A 35 0.51 6.38 8.05
N THR A 36 -0.64 5.99 8.58
CA THR A 36 -1.31 4.77 8.19
C THR A 36 -2.53 5.12 7.36
N MET A 37 -2.71 4.43 6.24
CA MET A 37 -3.86 4.69 5.39
C MET A 37 -4.27 3.43 4.64
N ASP A 38 -5.51 3.41 4.18
CA ASP A 38 -6.05 2.31 3.41
C ASP A 38 -6.12 2.73 1.95
N VAL A 39 -5.57 1.91 1.08
CA VAL A 39 -5.57 2.21 -0.36
C VAL A 39 -5.97 0.97 -1.14
N ALA A 40 -6.43 1.18 -2.37
CA ALA A 40 -6.70 0.05 -3.25
C ALA A 40 -5.39 -0.63 -3.59
N LYS A 41 -5.43 -1.95 -3.73
CA LYS A 41 -4.21 -2.70 -3.98
C LYS A 41 -3.51 -2.26 -5.26
N ASP A 42 -4.26 -1.88 -6.28
CA ASP A 42 -3.68 -1.45 -7.54
C ASP A 42 -3.08 -0.04 -7.49
N GLU A 43 -3.24 0.66 -6.37
CA GLU A 43 -2.58 1.94 -6.15
C GLU A 43 -1.11 1.78 -5.74
N LEU A 44 -0.70 0.55 -5.48
CA LEU A 44 0.67 0.26 -5.07
C LEU A 44 1.47 -0.30 -6.23
N VAL A 45 2.70 0.16 -6.32
CA VAL A 45 3.69 -0.42 -7.21
C VAL A 45 4.75 -1.02 -6.31
N TYR A 46 5.14 -2.25 -6.57
CA TYR A 46 6.21 -2.82 -5.79
C TYR A 46 7.37 -3.19 -6.70
N PHE A 47 8.54 -3.24 -6.12
CA PHE A 47 9.74 -3.65 -6.84
C PHE A 47 10.67 -4.38 -5.88
N LEU A 48 11.49 -5.21 -6.46
CA LEU A 48 12.48 -5.95 -5.70
C LEU A 48 13.61 -5.00 -5.31
N GLN A 49 14.05 -5.16 -4.09
CA GLN A 49 15.14 -4.38 -3.58
C GLN A 49 16.24 -5.33 -3.09
N ASP A 50 17.41 -5.15 -3.61
CA ASP A 50 18.56 -5.95 -3.22
C ASP A 50 19.16 -5.46 -1.92
#